data_425e3c5728092ddeac9afd8356eca588
#
_entry.id   425e3c5728092ddeac9afd8356eca588
#
_cell.length_a   1.000
_cell.length_b   1.000
_cell.length_c   1.000
_cell.angle_alpha   90.00
_cell.angle_beta   90.00
_cell.angle_gamma   90.00
#
_symmetry.space_group_name_H-M   'P 1'
#
loop_
_entity.id
_entity.type
_entity.pdbx_description
1 polymer ?
#
loop_
_entity_poly.entity_id
_entity_poly.type
_entity_poly.pdbx_seq_one_letter_code
_entity_poly.pdbx_strand_id
1 'polypeptide(L)'
;MVEYIDSLTLSINDNIRTDVVYFDFAKAFDSVNHDVILMKLKHQFDIDGTLLKFIINYLKDRKQCVVIGGDQSGIKDVRSGVPQGSILGPLFFVLFINDMSDCVSEGTQIALYADDTKIWRRVVYWSDHEILQKDIDSLHSWAERNKMKFHPNKCKVLSISNRASESNTMSMLPFQLFTYTLNRVDLEFVSSEKDLGVHVTSDLDWEENLVVLCTKASSRLGLMKRTLRFVKDRKQKRAFYLALVRSLFEHCSIVWRPTTFTMNEKVERIQRRAVKWILGEQDHHYNDLEYLARLRDLDLMPMEYKFKYTDLIMFHHIYNDRSVVKLPYYLTAVTNNDRSRLRSTIRQPLRFSEFESSGIPNLNQLRNNRFDQLSLRSSVEAKSRSFKGSFFYRTHTNWNDLPTALKEENDSVAFSVKLKRHLWDLMIDPD
;
A
#
# COMPACT_ATOMS: atom_id res chain seq x y z
N MET A 1 0.63 4.29 2.93
CA MET A 1 1.22 3.01 2.45
C MET A 1 2.12 3.21 1.24
N VAL A 2 1.68 3.84 0.13
CA VAL A 2 2.50 4.02 -1.08
C VAL A 2 3.81 4.76 -0.78
N GLU A 3 3.74 5.96 -0.19
CA GLU A 3 4.93 6.76 0.16
C GLU A 3 5.85 6.04 1.16
N TYR A 4 5.26 5.34 2.12
CA TYR A 4 6.01 4.53 3.08
C TYR A 4 6.80 3.42 2.39
N ILE A 5 6.15 2.60 1.56
CA ILE A 5 6.83 1.52 0.84
C ILE A 5 7.85 2.07 -0.17
N ASP A 6 7.56 3.20 -0.81
CA ASP A 6 8.50 3.86 -1.71
C ASP A 6 9.79 4.26 -0.97
N SER A 7 9.67 4.86 0.21
CA SER A 7 10.83 5.22 1.05
C SER A 7 11.67 4.00 1.46
N LEU A 8 11.03 2.87 1.78
CA LEU A 8 11.72 1.62 2.11
C LEU A 8 12.43 1.02 0.90
N THR A 9 11.77 1.02 -0.27
CA THR A 9 12.37 0.50 -1.50
C THR A 9 13.54 1.34 -1.98
N LEU A 10 13.50 2.67 -1.78
CA LEU A 10 14.64 3.56 -2.01
C LEU A 10 15.81 3.22 -1.09
N SER A 11 15.55 2.96 0.18
CA SER A 11 16.61 2.57 1.13
C SER A 11 17.29 1.26 0.72
N ILE A 12 16.51 0.25 0.32
CA ILE A 12 17.06 -1.00 -0.24
C ILE A 12 17.88 -0.72 -1.51
N ASN A 13 17.41 0.16 -2.39
CA ASN A 13 18.12 0.53 -3.62
C ASN A 13 19.46 1.20 -3.35
N ASP A 14 19.53 2.01 -2.29
CA ASP A 14 20.74 2.66 -1.80
C ASP A 14 21.62 1.71 -0.95
N ASN A 15 21.18 0.48 -0.72
CA ASN A 15 21.81 -0.50 0.18
C ASN A 15 21.93 0.01 1.63
N ILE A 16 20.93 0.73 2.10
CA ILE A 16 20.83 1.27 3.46
C ILE A 16 19.73 0.52 4.21
N ARG A 17 20.07 0.07 5.42
CA ARG A 17 19.10 -0.51 6.37
C ARG A 17 18.13 0.57 6.83
N THR A 18 16.87 0.18 6.99
CA THR A 18 15.83 1.02 7.60
C THR A 18 15.13 0.23 8.70
N ASP A 19 15.11 0.76 9.91
CA ASP A 19 14.38 0.15 11.01
C ASP A 19 13.01 0.81 11.13
N VAL A 20 11.97 -0.03 11.16
CA VAL A 20 10.56 0.35 11.29
C VAL A 20 10.04 -0.14 12.62
N VAL A 21 9.44 0.73 13.40
CA VAL A 21 8.80 0.39 14.67
C VAL A 21 7.29 0.53 14.51
N TYR A 22 6.56 -0.55 14.70
CA TYR A 22 5.11 -0.59 14.72
C TYR A 22 4.61 -0.51 16.16
N PHE A 23 3.65 0.37 16.41
CA PHE A 23 3.05 0.56 17.73
C PHE A 23 1.61 0.07 17.74
N ASP A 24 1.22 -0.57 18.84
CA ASP A 24 -0.16 -1.01 19.11
C ASP A 24 -0.63 -0.36 20.40
N PHE A 25 -1.74 0.36 20.35
CA PHE A 25 -2.35 0.97 21.54
C PHE A 25 -3.20 -0.04 22.30
N ALA A 26 -3.13 0.02 23.60
CA ALA A 26 -4.06 -0.70 24.49
C ALA A 26 -5.43 -0.02 24.47
N LYS A 27 -6.41 -0.60 23.75
CA LYS A 27 -7.79 -0.09 23.64
C LYS A 27 -7.86 1.38 23.17
N ALA A 28 -7.26 1.66 22.00
CA ALA A 28 -7.10 3.00 21.45
C ALA A 28 -8.38 3.88 21.55
N PHE A 29 -9.47 3.45 20.92
CA PHE A 29 -10.72 4.21 20.87
C PHE A 29 -11.41 4.35 22.24
N ASP A 30 -11.25 3.38 23.15
CA ASP A 30 -11.85 3.39 24.48
C ASP A 30 -11.03 4.22 25.48
N SER A 31 -9.77 4.53 25.13
CA SER A 31 -8.82 5.24 26.02
C SER A 31 -8.80 6.74 25.83
N VAL A 32 -9.44 7.29 24.79
CA VAL A 32 -9.46 8.73 24.53
C VAL A 32 -10.04 9.48 25.72
N ASN A 33 -9.22 10.27 26.40
CA ASN A 33 -9.66 11.04 27.56
C ASN A 33 -10.46 12.27 27.11
N HIS A 34 -11.68 12.43 27.67
CA HIS A 34 -12.61 13.50 27.25
C HIS A 34 -12.05 14.90 27.54
N ASP A 35 -11.38 15.11 28.68
CA ASP A 35 -10.82 16.42 29.01
C ASP A 35 -9.66 16.78 28.07
N VAL A 36 -8.80 15.80 27.76
CA VAL A 36 -7.67 16.00 26.85
C VAL A 36 -8.14 16.32 25.43
N ILE A 37 -9.12 15.59 24.90
CA ILE A 37 -9.63 15.90 23.54
C ILE A 37 -10.29 17.27 23.49
N LEU A 38 -11.08 17.65 24.50
CA LEU A 38 -11.70 18.97 24.55
C LEU A 38 -10.66 20.10 24.63
N MET A 39 -9.58 19.90 25.40
CA MET A 39 -8.44 20.82 25.45
C MET A 39 -7.77 20.97 24.08
N LYS A 40 -7.49 19.85 23.39
CA LYS A 40 -6.87 19.88 22.06
C LYS A 40 -7.78 20.55 21.03
N LEU A 41 -9.07 20.22 21.02
CA LEU A 41 -10.03 20.83 20.10
C LEU A 41 -10.05 22.35 20.25
N LYS A 42 -10.00 22.83 21.49
CA LYS A 42 -10.01 24.28 21.77
C LYS A 42 -8.69 24.96 21.40
N HIS A 43 -7.55 24.38 21.78
CA HIS A 43 -6.26 25.08 21.71
C HIS A 43 -5.42 24.75 20.47
N GLN A 44 -5.62 23.59 19.85
CA GLN A 44 -4.87 23.18 18.63
C GLN A 44 -5.69 23.37 17.35
N PHE A 45 -7.03 23.30 17.47
CA PHE A 45 -7.93 23.38 16.31
C PHE A 45 -8.85 24.60 16.34
N ASP A 46 -8.71 25.50 17.30
CA ASP A 46 -9.50 26.73 17.48
C ASP A 46 -11.02 26.48 17.47
N ILE A 47 -11.45 25.30 17.96
CA ILE A 47 -12.86 24.98 18.07
C ILE A 47 -13.38 25.52 19.39
N ASP A 48 -14.31 26.50 19.31
CA ASP A 48 -14.92 27.10 20.48
C ASP A 48 -16.45 27.36 20.30
N GLY A 49 -17.03 28.18 21.17
CA GLY A 49 -18.40 28.63 21.07
C GLY A 49 -19.45 27.53 21.08
N THR A 50 -20.39 27.60 20.17
CA THR A 50 -21.54 26.66 20.07
C THR A 50 -21.09 25.26 19.69
N LEU A 51 -20.09 25.14 18.80
CA LEU A 51 -19.57 23.85 18.36
C LEU A 51 -18.88 23.10 19.51
N LEU A 52 -18.03 23.78 20.27
CA LEU A 52 -17.38 23.17 21.44
C LEU A 52 -18.42 22.74 22.48
N LYS A 53 -19.44 23.56 22.74
CA LYS A 53 -20.54 23.22 23.65
C LYS A 53 -21.29 21.97 23.20
N PHE A 54 -21.56 21.85 21.91
CA PHE A 54 -22.16 20.65 21.31
C PHE A 54 -21.29 19.42 21.56
N ILE A 55 -19.98 19.50 21.32
CA ILE A 55 -19.05 18.37 21.51
C ILE A 55 -18.97 18.00 23.00
N ILE A 56 -18.91 18.98 23.90
CA ILE A 56 -18.94 18.73 25.35
C ILE A 56 -20.21 17.94 25.71
N ASN A 57 -21.38 18.38 25.28
CA ASN A 57 -22.64 17.68 25.56
C ASN A 57 -22.70 16.30 24.93
N TYR A 58 -22.07 16.12 23.76
CA TYR A 58 -21.98 14.83 23.08
C TYR A 58 -21.15 13.82 23.87
N LEU A 59 -20.09 14.24 24.54
CA LEU A 59 -19.18 13.37 25.29
C LEU A 59 -19.56 13.19 26.76
N LYS A 60 -20.20 14.19 27.38
CA LYS A 60 -20.58 14.19 28.81
C LYS A 60 -21.79 13.30 29.11
N ASP A 61 -21.83 12.84 30.36
CA ASP A 61 -22.96 12.14 30.98
C ASP A 61 -23.43 10.89 30.20
N ARG A 62 -22.54 10.33 29.40
CA ARG A 62 -22.81 9.09 28.66
C ARG A 62 -22.83 7.90 29.60
N LYS A 63 -23.76 7.00 29.34
CA LYS A 63 -23.91 5.75 30.09
C LYS A 63 -23.92 4.59 29.12
N GLN A 64 -23.48 3.42 29.60
CA GLN A 64 -23.49 2.20 28.80
C GLN A 64 -23.97 1.01 29.65
N CYS A 65 -24.60 0.08 28.98
CA CYS A 65 -24.92 -1.25 29.51
C CYS A 65 -24.75 -2.29 28.40
N VAL A 66 -24.56 -3.54 28.78
CA VAL A 66 -24.49 -4.68 27.84
C VAL A 66 -25.84 -5.39 27.87
N VAL A 67 -26.38 -5.69 26.68
CA VAL A 67 -27.63 -6.46 26.53
C VAL A 67 -27.33 -7.74 25.77
N ILE A 68 -27.64 -8.88 26.34
CA ILE A 68 -27.45 -10.23 25.74
C ILE A 68 -28.72 -11.01 25.95
N GLY A 69 -29.36 -11.47 24.86
CA GLY A 69 -30.53 -12.34 24.94
C GLY A 69 -31.74 -11.77 25.70
N GLY A 70 -31.79 -10.43 25.88
CA GLY A 70 -32.83 -9.74 26.66
C GLY A 70 -32.41 -9.36 28.08
N ASP A 71 -31.37 -9.94 28.60
CA ASP A 71 -30.78 -9.58 29.91
C ASP A 71 -29.88 -8.34 29.77
N GLN A 72 -29.98 -7.43 30.73
CA GLN A 72 -29.26 -6.19 30.75
C GLN A 72 -28.30 -6.10 31.96
N SER A 73 -27.04 -5.74 31.71
CA SER A 73 -26.10 -5.43 32.80
C SER A 73 -26.44 -4.15 33.52
N GLY A 74 -25.83 -3.93 34.69
CA GLY A 74 -25.89 -2.63 35.38
C GLY A 74 -25.37 -1.51 34.47
N ILE A 75 -26.00 -0.33 34.62
CA ILE A 75 -25.59 0.89 33.89
C ILE A 75 -24.29 1.41 34.48
N LYS A 76 -23.29 1.75 33.62
CA LYS A 76 -22.03 2.38 34.02
C LYS A 76 -21.80 3.68 33.26
N ASP A 77 -21.19 4.64 33.95
CA ASP A 77 -20.79 5.91 33.31
C ASP A 77 -19.60 5.68 32.36
N VAL A 78 -19.61 6.37 31.21
CA VAL A 78 -18.53 6.39 30.23
C VAL A 78 -17.69 7.63 30.48
N ARG A 79 -16.47 7.45 31.04
CA ARG A 79 -15.55 8.53 31.40
C ARG A 79 -14.42 8.74 30.40
N SER A 80 -14.26 7.84 29.46
CA SER A 80 -13.25 7.87 28.39
C SER A 80 -13.77 7.12 27.18
N GLY A 81 -13.09 7.32 26.07
CA GLY A 81 -13.38 6.70 24.79
C GLY A 81 -14.34 7.51 23.92
N VAL A 82 -14.19 7.30 22.63
CA VAL A 82 -15.11 7.84 21.63
C VAL A 82 -16.18 6.82 21.29
N PRO A 83 -17.44 7.23 21.07
CA PRO A 83 -18.52 6.29 20.80
C PRO A 83 -18.26 5.47 19.53
N GLN A 84 -18.03 4.19 19.70
CA GLN A 84 -17.86 3.26 18.57
C GLN A 84 -19.17 3.15 17.77
N GLY A 85 -19.03 3.10 16.44
CA GLY A 85 -20.19 3.12 15.53
C GLY A 85 -20.81 4.50 15.27
N SER A 86 -20.26 5.55 15.85
CA SER A 86 -20.65 6.94 15.55
C SER A 86 -19.82 7.53 14.42
N ILE A 87 -20.35 8.55 13.73
CA ILE A 87 -19.61 9.29 12.69
C ILE A 87 -18.51 10.15 13.30
N LEU A 88 -18.72 10.72 14.47
CA LEU A 88 -17.78 11.62 15.13
C LEU A 88 -16.65 10.90 15.87
N GLY A 89 -16.85 9.64 16.28
CA GLY A 89 -15.83 8.87 17.00
C GLY A 89 -14.50 8.79 16.28
N PRO A 90 -14.45 8.31 15.05
CA PRO A 90 -13.23 8.26 14.25
C PRO A 90 -12.59 9.63 14.02
N LEU A 91 -13.41 10.67 13.80
CA LEU A 91 -12.92 12.05 13.63
C LEU A 91 -12.23 12.55 14.90
N PHE A 92 -12.84 12.37 16.06
CA PHE A 92 -12.24 12.77 17.34
C PHE A 92 -10.95 12.00 17.63
N PHE A 93 -10.90 10.74 17.27
CA PHE A 93 -9.67 9.96 17.42
C PHE A 93 -8.53 10.52 16.56
N VAL A 94 -8.78 10.80 15.27
CA VAL A 94 -7.79 11.40 14.37
C VAL A 94 -7.30 12.75 14.89
N LEU A 95 -8.21 13.63 15.31
CA LEU A 95 -7.85 14.92 15.90
C LEU A 95 -7.04 14.76 17.21
N PHE A 96 -7.37 13.74 18.00
CA PHE A 96 -6.70 13.46 19.26
C PHE A 96 -5.23 13.08 19.09
N ILE A 97 -4.92 12.23 18.06
CA ILE A 97 -3.56 11.73 17.84
C ILE A 97 -2.72 12.62 16.90
N ASN A 98 -3.31 13.65 16.32
CA ASN A 98 -2.68 14.42 15.23
C ASN A 98 -1.33 15.05 15.63
N ASP A 99 -1.18 15.53 16.86
CA ASP A 99 0.05 16.13 17.39
C ASP A 99 1.14 15.12 17.75
N MET A 100 0.88 13.82 17.57
CA MET A 100 1.88 12.78 17.76
C MET A 100 3.02 12.86 16.73
N SER A 101 2.72 13.38 15.55
CA SER A 101 3.71 13.61 14.50
C SER A 101 4.82 14.57 14.91
N ASP A 102 4.55 15.48 15.85
CA ASP A 102 5.51 16.48 16.33
C ASP A 102 6.54 15.90 17.32
N CYS A 103 6.36 14.63 17.71
CA CYS A 103 7.20 13.97 18.71
C CYS A 103 8.44 13.28 18.13
N VAL A 104 8.58 13.21 16.81
CA VAL A 104 9.70 12.53 16.16
C VAL A 104 10.76 13.50 15.65
N SER A 105 12.01 13.07 15.71
CA SER A 105 13.17 13.85 15.27
C SER A 105 13.24 14.00 13.76
N GLU A 106 13.93 15.03 13.29
CA GLU A 106 14.24 15.18 11.86
C GLU A 106 14.95 13.93 11.31
N GLY A 107 14.52 13.49 10.13
CA GLY A 107 15.00 12.26 9.47
C GLY A 107 14.31 10.97 9.94
N THR A 108 13.55 10.98 11.03
CA THR A 108 12.59 9.92 11.36
C THR A 108 11.24 10.26 10.75
N GLN A 109 10.63 9.32 10.08
CA GLN A 109 9.32 9.48 9.50
C GLN A 109 8.27 8.78 10.36
N ILE A 110 7.05 9.30 10.34
CA ILE A 110 5.91 8.74 11.06
C ILE A 110 4.70 8.61 10.13
N ALA A 111 3.95 7.54 10.30
CA ALA A 111 2.66 7.39 9.64
C ALA A 111 1.61 6.94 10.65
N LEU A 112 0.47 7.62 10.60
CA LEU A 112 -0.69 7.38 11.46
C LEU A 112 -1.88 6.95 10.58
N TYR A 113 -2.53 5.85 10.95
CA TYR A 113 -3.78 5.43 10.34
C TYR A 113 -4.72 4.89 11.43
N ALA A 114 -5.60 5.74 11.93
CA ALA A 114 -6.35 5.49 13.14
C ALA A 114 -5.38 5.10 14.28
N ASP A 115 -5.55 3.95 14.90
CA ASP A 115 -4.68 3.43 15.97
C ASP A 115 -3.39 2.78 15.46
N ASP A 116 -3.31 2.42 14.19
CA ASP A 116 -2.08 1.91 13.59
C ASP A 116 -1.05 3.02 13.44
N THR A 117 0.01 2.96 14.23
CA THR A 117 1.11 3.94 14.27
C THR A 117 2.42 3.26 13.94
N LYS A 118 3.22 3.88 13.09
CA LYS A 118 4.58 3.42 12.80
C LYS A 118 5.52 4.58 12.59
N ILE A 119 6.77 4.39 13.03
CA ILE A 119 7.88 5.29 12.72
C ILE A 119 8.98 4.50 12.02
N TRP A 120 9.77 5.17 11.18
CA TRP A 120 10.92 4.53 10.54
C TRP A 120 12.04 5.52 10.29
N ARG A 121 13.28 5.00 10.38
CA ARG A 121 14.50 5.76 10.16
C ARG A 121 15.50 4.94 9.36
N ARG A 122 16.17 5.58 8.41
CA ARG A 122 17.36 5.01 7.74
C ARG A 122 18.50 4.92 8.75
N VAL A 123 19.12 3.76 8.86
CA VAL A 123 20.19 3.50 9.81
C VAL A 123 21.51 3.38 9.04
N VAL A 124 22.26 4.47 9.06
CA VAL A 124 23.60 4.56 8.43
C VAL A 124 24.68 4.49 9.50
N TYR A 125 24.45 5.14 10.64
CA TYR A 125 25.38 5.23 11.76
C TYR A 125 24.73 4.70 13.05
N TRP A 126 25.58 4.37 14.04
CA TRP A 126 25.10 3.96 15.36
C TRP A 126 24.16 5.01 16.00
N SER A 127 24.50 6.29 15.84
CA SER A 127 23.66 7.39 16.33
C SER A 127 22.22 7.37 15.79
N ASP A 128 21.97 6.76 14.64
CA ASP A 128 20.60 6.68 14.09
C ASP A 128 19.73 5.75 14.93
N HIS A 129 20.31 4.69 15.52
CA HIS A 129 19.62 3.85 16.50
C HIS A 129 19.24 4.63 17.76
N GLU A 130 20.18 5.43 18.28
CA GLU A 130 19.95 6.26 19.48
C GLU A 130 18.87 7.30 19.24
N ILE A 131 18.84 7.91 18.04
CA ILE A 131 17.80 8.86 17.66
C ILE A 131 16.44 8.16 17.59
N LEU A 132 16.37 6.99 16.91
CA LEU A 132 15.12 6.25 16.83
C LEU A 132 14.63 5.78 18.21
N GLN A 133 15.55 5.39 19.13
CA GLN A 133 15.19 5.09 20.51
C GLN A 133 14.63 6.31 21.24
N LYS A 134 15.22 7.49 21.08
CA LYS A 134 14.68 8.74 21.65
C LYS A 134 13.30 9.07 21.12
N ASP A 135 13.05 8.81 19.84
CA ASP A 135 11.74 9.01 19.23
C ASP A 135 10.70 8.03 19.82
N ILE A 136 11.09 6.77 20.07
CA ILE A 136 10.23 5.78 20.78
C ILE A 136 9.89 6.29 22.19
N ASP A 137 10.87 6.80 22.93
CA ASP A 137 10.68 7.33 24.29
C ASP A 137 9.81 8.59 24.28
N SER A 138 9.95 9.44 23.26
CA SER A 138 9.13 10.65 23.08
C SER A 138 7.66 10.29 22.81
N LEU A 139 7.41 9.28 21.97
CA LEU A 139 6.07 8.77 21.70
C LEU A 139 5.46 8.11 22.94
N HIS A 140 6.26 7.37 23.72
CA HIS A 140 5.80 6.82 25.00
C HIS A 140 5.38 7.95 25.96
N SER A 141 6.21 8.98 26.10
CA SER A 141 5.92 10.16 26.94
C SER A 141 4.68 10.92 26.44
N TRP A 142 4.49 11.01 25.11
CA TRP A 142 3.27 11.56 24.52
C TRP A 142 2.04 10.75 24.93
N ALA A 143 2.10 9.43 24.86
CA ALA A 143 1.00 8.55 25.23
C ALA A 143 0.63 8.73 26.71
N GLU A 144 1.61 8.79 27.62
CA GLU A 144 1.38 9.02 29.05
C GLU A 144 0.70 10.37 29.31
N ARG A 145 1.20 11.47 28.70
CA ARG A 145 0.59 12.81 28.84
C ARG A 145 -0.86 12.83 28.35
N ASN A 146 -1.15 12.07 27.31
CA ASN A 146 -2.49 11.96 26.74
C ASN A 146 -3.36 10.86 27.39
N LYS A 147 -2.88 10.24 28.48
CA LYS A 147 -3.55 9.17 29.22
C LYS A 147 -3.86 7.94 28.34
N MET A 148 -3.05 7.73 27.33
CA MET A 148 -3.05 6.52 26.51
C MET A 148 -1.92 5.58 26.91
N LYS A 149 -1.99 4.34 26.46
CA LYS A 149 -0.93 3.34 26.72
C LYS A 149 -0.68 2.53 25.45
N PHE A 150 0.59 2.31 25.14
CA PHE A 150 0.98 1.29 24.20
C PHE A 150 0.96 -0.09 24.86
N HIS A 151 0.87 -1.12 24.05
CA HIS A 151 0.99 -2.52 24.47
C HIS A 151 2.38 -3.05 24.05
N PRO A 152 3.44 -2.98 24.91
CA PRO A 152 4.81 -3.24 24.49
C PRO A 152 5.00 -4.59 23.78
N ASN A 153 4.35 -5.65 24.30
CA ASN A 153 4.46 -7.00 23.71
C ASN A 153 3.84 -7.14 22.31
N LYS A 154 3.07 -6.15 21.86
CA LYS A 154 2.50 -6.13 20.51
C LYS A 154 3.22 -5.15 19.59
N CYS A 155 4.02 -4.25 20.16
CA CYS A 155 4.89 -3.39 19.39
C CYS A 155 6.03 -4.22 18.82
N LYS A 156 6.36 -4.01 17.54
CA LYS A 156 7.34 -4.82 16.80
C LYS A 156 8.34 -3.94 16.07
N VAL A 157 9.52 -4.48 15.84
CA VAL A 157 10.54 -3.86 14.99
C VAL A 157 10.74 -4.71 13.76
N LEU A 158 10.64 -4.10 12.58
CA LEU A 158 10.95 -4.73 11.31
C LEU A 158 12.15 -4.02 10.70
N SER A 159 13.27 -4.73 10.59
CA SER A 159 14.47 -4.23 9.93
C SER A 159 14.43 -4.54 8.45
N ILE A 160 14.38 -3.51 7.63
CA ILE A 160 14.35 -3.61 6.16
C ILE A 160 15.77 -3.50 5.63
N SER A 161 16.23 -4.55 4.94
CA SER A 161 17.58 -4.59 4.34
C SER A 161 17.61 -5.47 3.10
N ASN A 162 18.67 -5.34 2.31
CA ASN A 162 18.92 -6.26 1.19
C ASN A 162 19.63 -7.51 1.72
N ARG A 163 19.06 -8.70 1.57
CA ARG A 163 19.68 -9.99 1.96
C ARG A 163 21.11 -10.17 1.44
N ALA A 164 21.41 -9.64 0.25
CA ALA A 164 22.74 -9.71 -0.33
C ALA A 164 23.79 -8.88 0.42
N SER A 165 23.39 -7.86 1.16
CA SER A 165 24.30 -7.00 1.92
C SER A 165 24.66 -7.58 3.30
N GLU A 166 23.81 -8.42 3.88
CA GLU A 166 24.09 -9.06 5.17
C GLU A 166 25.29 -10.01 5.11
N SER A 167 25.53 -10.66 3.96
CA SER A 167 26.68 -11.55 3.75
C SER A 167 27.99 -10.79 3.52
N ASN A 168 27.97 -9.55 3.01
CA ASN A 168 29.16 -8.77 2.68
C ASN A 168 29.55 -7.73 3.74
N THR A 169 28.66 -7.37 4.65
CA THR A 169 28.90 -6.38 5.72
C THR A 169 29.31 -7.01 7.06
N MET A 170 29.60 -8.30 7.08
CA MET A 170 30.08 -9.01 8.28
C MET A 170 31.40 -8.45 8.86
N SER A 171 32.02 -7.46 8.21
CA SER A 171 33.27 -6.84 8.63
C SER A 171 33.13 -5.47 9.32
N MET A 172 31.97 -4.86 9.37
CA MET A 172 31.83 -3.53 9.99
C MET A 172 30.56 -3.40 10.83
N LEU A 173 30.74 -3.52 12.15
CA LEU A 173 29.89 -3.17 13.27
C LEU A 173 28.84 -4.22 13.70
N PRO A 174 28.67 -4.41 15.02
CA PRO A 174 27.70 -5.33 15.61
C PRO A 174 26.28 -4.76 15.58
N PHE A 175 25.72 -4.49 14.40
CA PHE A 175 24.33 -4.01 14.24
C PHE A 175 23.27 -4.99 14.80
N GLN A 176 23.66 -6.25 15.04
CA GLN A 176 22.80 -7.26 15.66
C GLN A 176 22.62 -7.10 17.17
N LEU A 177 23.30 -6.16 17.82
CA LEU A 177 23.27 -5.99 19.28
C LEU A 177 22.43 -4.81 19.76
N PHE A 178 21.87 -3.97 18.87
CA PHE A 178 21.01 -2.89 19.32
C PHE A 178 19.58 -3.39 19.51
N THR A 179 19.07 -3.26 20.73
CA THR A 179 17.69 -3.59 21.09
C THR A 179 16.93 -2.31 21.38
N TYR A 180 15.84 -2.09 20.69
CA TYR A 180 14.92 -0.99 21.02
C TYR A 180 14.04 -1.37 22.20
N THR A 181 13.76 -0.41 23.06
CA THR A 181 12.92 -0.61 24.25
C THR A 181 11.71 0.33 24.24
N LEU A 182 10.59 -0.13 24.74
CA LEU A 182 9.42 0.68 25.02
C LEU A 182 9.02 0.49 26.49
N ASN A 183 9.08 1.53 27.28
CA ASN A 183 8.83 1.45 28.73
C ASN A 183 9.66 0.35 29.42
N ARG A 184 10.96 0.26 29.11
CA ARG A 184 11.92 -0.74 29.63
C ARG A 184 11.63 -2.19 29.23
N VAL A 185 10.74 -2.40 28.28
CA VAL A 185 10.48 -3.72 27.69
C VAL A 185 11.13 -3.75 26.33
N ASP A 186 11.92 -4.77 26.05
CA ASP A 186 12.58 -4.97 24.77
C ASP A 186 11.53 -5.23 23.68
N LEU A 187 11.68 -4.55 22.55
CA LEU A 187 10.82 -4.77 21.38
C LEU A 187 11.32 -5.97 20.58
N GLU A 188 10.40 -6.81 20.16
CA GLU A 188 10.71 -7.98 19.36
C GLU A 188 11.01 -7.59 17.92
N PHE A 189 12.16 -8.05 17.40
CA PHE A 189 12.48 -7.99 15.98
C PHE A 189 11.78 -9.13 15.24
N VAL A 190 11.04 -8.76 14.18
CA VAL A 190 10.30 -9.69 13.35
C VAL A 190 10.81 -9.66 11.91
N SER A 191 10.66 -10.78 11.19
CA SER A 191 10.99 -10.89 9.77
C SER A 191 9.85 -10.42 8.85
N SER A 192 8.64 -10.33 9.38
CA SER A 192 7.42 -9.94 8.66
C SER A 192 6.45 -9.31 9.64
N GLU A 193 5.76 -8.23 9.22
CA GLU A 193 4.70 -7.59 9.98
C GLU A 193 3.49 -7.28 9.09
N LYS A 194 2.30 -7.38 9.66
CA LYS A 194 1.06 -7.10 8.95
C LYS A 194 0.65 -5.64 9.11
N ASP A 195 0.82 -4.86 8.06
CA ASP A 195 0.51 -3.43 8.01
C ASP A 195 -0.70 -3.16 7.11
N LEU A 196 -1.77 -2.60 7.67
CA LEU A 196 -3.03 -2.29 6.95
C LEU A 196 -3.55 -3.46 6.08
N GLY A 197 -3.36 -4.68 6.56
CA GLY A 197 -3.82 -5.89 5.88
C GLY A 197 -2.84 -6.50 4.89
N VAL A 198 -1.66 -5.90 4.68
CA VAL A 198 -0.58 -6.37 3.80
C VAL A 198 0.56 -6.91 4.67
N HIS A 199 1.09 -8.08 4.33
CA HIS A 199 2.29 -8.62 4.98
C HIS A 199 3.53 -8.00 4.34
N VAL A 200 4.28 -7.24 5.16
CA VAL A 200 5.54 -6.58 4.77
C VAL A 200 6.69 -7.38 5.36
N THR A 201 7.57 -7.86 4.51
CA THR A 201 8.76 -8.64 4.92
C THR A 201 10.01 -7.77 4.99
N SER A 202 11.02 -8.21 5.73
CA SER A 202 12.30 -7.50 5.92
C SER A 202 13.08 -7.24 4.64
N ASP A 203 12.78 -7.95 3.56
CA ASP A 203 13.40 -7.81 2.24
C ASP A 203 12.45 -7.21 1.18
N LEU A 204 11.24 -6.83 1.59
CA LEU A 204 10.16 -6.37 0.71
C LEU A 204 9.85 -7.38 -0.42
N ASP A 205 9.95 -8.67 -0.15
CA ASP A 205 9.42 -9.70 -1.02
C ASP A 205 7.92 -9.92 -0.71
N TRP A 206 7.12 -9.88 -1.74
CA TRP A 206 5.66 -9.98 -1.60
C TRP A 206 5.13 -11.42 -1.64
N GLU A 207 6.02 -12.43 -1.66
CA GLU A 207 5.60 -13.83 -1.79
C GLU A 207 4.76 -14.30 -0.60
N GLU A 208 5.15 -13.95 0.62
CA GLU A 208 4.37 -14.28 1.84
C GLU A 208 2.95 -13.68 1.77
N ASN A 209 2.84 -12.39 1.46
CA ASN A 209 1.55 -11.73 1.29
C ASN A 209 0.71 -12.42 0.21
N LEU A 210 1.31 -12.77 -0.92
CA LEU A 210 0.64 -13.45 -2.02
C LEU A 210 0.13 -14.84 -1.63
N VAL A 211 0.92 -15.62 -0.91
CA VAL A 211 0.52 -16.95 -0.41
C VAL A 211 -0.70 -16.84 0.50
N VAL A 212 -0.69 -15.88 1.42
CA VAL A 212 -1.82 -15.62 2.32
C VAL A 212 -3.07 -15.22 1.53
N LEU A 213 -2.94 -14.33 0.55
CA LEU A 213 -4.06 -13.90 -0.29
C LEU A 213 -4.62 -15.02 -1.15
N CYS A 214 -3.76 -15.82 -1.81
CA CYS A 214 -4.16 -16.96 -2.64
C CYS A 214 -4.88 -18.03 -1.81
N THR A 215 -4.41 -18.30 -0.59
CA THR A 215 -5.04 -19.24 0.35
C THR A 215 -6.43 -18.76 0.74
N LYS A 216 -6.58 -17.50 1.15
CA LYS A 216 -7.88 -16.89 1.48
C LYS A 216 -8.83 -16.88 0.29
N ALA A 217 -8.35 -16.48 -0.88
CA ALA A 217 -9.14 -16.42 -2.11
C ALA A 217 -9.63 -17.82 -2.55
N SER A 218 -8.76 -18.84 -2.49
CA SER A 218 -9.11 -20.24 -2.80
C SER A 218 -10.14 -20.78 -1.82
N SER A 219 -9.99 -20.53 -0.53
CA SER A 219 -10.94 -20.94 0.51
C SER A 219 -12.32 -20.29 0.31
N ARG A 220 -12.36 -18.97 0.07
CA ARG A 220 -13.61 -18.23 -0.21
C ARG A 220 -14.28 -18.73 -1.50
N LEU A 221 -13.52 -18.94 -2.58
CA LEU A 221 -14.06 -19.48 -3.82
C LEU A 221 -14.64 -20.90 -3.61
N GLY A 222 -13.96 -21.74 -2.83
CA GLY A 222 -14.44 -23.07 -2.46
C GLY A 222 -15.75 -23.02 -1.67
N LEU A 223 -15.84 -22.10 -0.69
CA LEU A 223 -17.08 -21.88 0.08
C LEU A 223 -18.21 -21.42 -0.85
N MET A 224 -17.97 -20.41 -1.69
CA MET A 224 -18.96 -19.91 -2.64
C MET A 224 -19.50 -21.00 -3.56
N LYS A 225 -18.63 -21.87 -4.09
CA LYS A 225 -19.05 -23.00 -4.95
C LYS A 225 -20.02 -23.95 -4.23
N ARG A 226 -19.82 -24.19 -2.93
CA ARG A 226 -20.69 -25.05 -2.13
C ARG A 226 -22.00 -24.39 -1.74
N THR A 227 -21.93 -23.13 -1.25
CA THR A 227 -23.12 -22.43 -0.72
C THR A 227 -24.01 -21.88 -1.83
N LEU A 228 -23.43 -21.43 -2.95
CA LEU A 228 -24.14 -20.81 -4.05
C LEU A 228 -24.40 -21.79 -5.22
N ARG A 229 -24.44 -23.10 -4.94
CA ARG A 229 -24.66 -24.12 -5.98
C ARG A 229 -25.99 -23.98 -6.73
N PHE A 230 -26.99 -23.37 -6.09
CA PHE A 230 -28.30 -23.13 -6.69
C PHE A 230 -28.40 -21.86 -7.54
N VAL A 231 -27.44 -20.96 -7.41
CA VAL A 231 -27.36 -19.74 -8.22
C VAL A 231 -26.92 -20.12 -9.62
N LYS A 232 -27.80 -19.92 -10.61
CA LYS A 232 -27.50 -20.22 -12.03
C LYS A 232 -27.14 -18.99 -12.84
N ASP A 233 -27.58 -17.80 -12.39
CA ASP A 233 -27.33 -16.53 -13.07
C ASP A 233 -25.84 -16.17 -13.04
N ARG A 234 -25.26 -16.02 -14.24
CA ARG A 234 -23.86 -15.64 -14.46
C ARG A 234 -23.53 -14.27 -13.89
N LYS A 235 -24.45 -13.29 -13.99
CA LYS A 235 -24.25 -11.92 -13.46
C LYS A 235 -24.14 -11.93 -11.94
N GLN A 236 -25.01 -12.69 -11.25
CA GLN A 236 -24.94 -12.84 -9.81
C GLN A 236 -23.66 -13.54 -9.36
N LYS A 237 -23.28 -14.65 -10.00
CA LYS A 237 -22.02 -15.36 -9.71
C LYS A 237 -20.81 -14.45 -9.90
N ARG A 238 -20.77 -13.66 -11.00
CA ARG A 238 -19.73 -12.67 -11.25
C ARG A 238 -19.67 -11.62 -10.12
N ALA A 239 -20.83 -11.08 -9.71
CA ALA A 239 -20.88 -10.10 -8.63
C ALA A 239 -20.31 -10.66 -7.31
N PHE A 240 -20.67 -11.90 -6.94
CA PHE A 240 -20.10 -12.58 -5.78
C PHE A 240 -18.58 -12.77 -5.91
N TYR A 241 -18.09 -13.18 -7.08
CA TYR A 241 -16.66 -13.32 -7.32
C TYR A 241 -15.92 -12.00 -7.14
N LEU A 242 -16.42 -10.91 -7.73
CA LEU A 242 -15.82 -9.58 -7.60
C LEU A 242 -15.78 -9.12 -6.15
N ALA A 243 -16.89 -9.26 -5.44
CA ALA A 243 -17.01 -8.76 -4.06
C ALA A 243 -16.22 -9.59 -3.03
N LEU A 244 -16.21 -10.91 -3.15
CA LEU A 244 -15.72 -11.80 -2.10
C LEU A 244 -14.33 -12.39 -2.35
N VAL A 245 -13.93 -12.52 -3.61
CA VAL A 245 -12.66 -13.16 -3.99
C VAL A 245 -11.71 -12.18 -4.65
N ARG A 246 -12.13 -11.51 -5.73
CA ARG A 246 -11.25 -10.61 -6.49
C ARG A 246 -10.85 -9.39 -5.67
N SER A 247 -11.74 -8.86 -4.83
CA SER A 247 -11.46 -7.76 -3.91
C SER A 247 -10.26 -7.99 -3.02
N LEU A 248 -9.93 -9.25 -2.67
CA LEU A 248 -8.73 -9.59 -1.90
C LEU A 248 -7.45 -9.23 -2.64
N PHE A 249 -7.42 -9.43 -3.96
CA PHE A 249 -6.27 -9.12 -4.79
C PHE A 249 -6.22 -7.64 -5.20
N GLU A 250 -7.33 -6.92 -5.13
CA GLU A 250 -7.39 -5.50 -5.46
C GLU A 250 -6.99 -4.61 -4.27
N HIS A 251 -7.12 -5.13 -3.02
CA HIS A 251 -6.74 -4.41 -1.82
C HIS A 251 -5.23 -4.12 -1.80
N CYS A 252 -4.86 -2.84 -1.77
CA CYS A 252 -3.47 -2.36 -1.76
C CYS A 252 -2.58 -2.94 -2.88
N SER A 253 -3.15 -3.42 -4.00
CA SER A 253 -2.38 -4.03 -5.08
C SER A 253 -1.32 -3.10 -5.68
N ILE A 254 -1.53 -1.80 -5.62
CA ILE A 254 -0.54 -0.78 -6.01
C ILE A 254 0.77 -0.87 -5.21
N VAL A 255 0.74 -1.48 -4.02
CA VAL A 255 1.91 -1.68 -3.16
C VAL A 255 2.60 -3.01 -3.47
N TRP A 256 1.85 -4.12 -3.41
CA TRP A 256 2.38 -5.49 -3.41
C TRP A 256 2.24 -6.22 -4.76
N ARG A 257 1.89 -5.53 -5.82
CA ARG A 257 1.66 -6.15 -7.14
C ARG A 257 2.72 -7.21 -7.48
N PRO A 258 2.30 -8.41 -7.95
CA PRO A 258 3.23 -9.44 -8.42
C PRO A 258 4.15 -8.92 -9.53
N THR A 259 5.45 -9.16 -9.39
CA THR A 259 6.48 -8.72 -10.35
C THR A 259 7.04 -9.85 -11.20
N THR A 260 6.73 -11.12 -10.85
CA THR A 260 7.21 -12.28 -11.58
C THR A 260 6.06 -13.00 -12.28
N PHE A 261 6.39 -13.69 -13.38
CA PHE A 261 5.44 -14.54 -14.09
C PHE A 261 4.79 -15.58 -13.16
N THR A 262 5.59 -16.26 -12.34
CA THR A 262 5.09 -17.28 -11.40
C THR A 262 4.10 -16.74 -10.37
N MET A 263 4.33 -15.53 -9.88
CA MET A 263 3.41 -14.87 -8.95
C MET A 263 2.10 -14.46 -9.63
N ASN A 264 2.18 -13.88 -10.83
CA ASN A 264 1.00 -13.54 -11.64
C ASN A 264 0.18 -14.78 -11.97
N GLU A 265 0.83 -15.87 -12.36
CA GLU A 265 0.15 -17.13 -12.69
C GLU A 265 -0.56 -17.75 -11.48
N LYS A 266 0.01 -17.64 -10.25
CA LYS A 266 -0.67 -18.08 -9.02
C LYS A 266 -2.03 -17.36 -8.83
N VAL A 267 -2.08 -16.05 -9.09
CA VAL A 267 -3.31 -15.26 -8.96
C VAL A 267 -4.27 -15.57 -10.11
N GLU A 268 -3.77 -15.60 -11.36
CA GLU A 268 -4.58 -15.87 -12.55
C GLU A 268 -5.24 -17.25 -12.52
N ARG A 269 -4.56 -18.25 -11.97
CA ARG A 269 -5.11 -19.59 -11.77
C ARG A 269 -6.38 -19.58 -10.91
N ILE A 270 -6.46 -18.73 -9.92
CA ILE A 270 -7.67 -18.58 -9.09
C ILE A 270 -8.79 -17.93 -9.91
N GLN A 271 -8.48 -16.92 -10.72
CA GLN A 271 -9.44 -16.29 -11.62
C GLN A 271 -9.94 -17.28 -12.68
N ARG A 272 -9.08 -18.08 -13.30
CA ARG A 272 -9.47 -19.17 -14.23
C ARG A 272 -10.48 -20.14 -13.59
N ARG A 273 -10.24 -20.54 -12.35
CA ARG A 273 -11.17 -21.39 -11.58
C ARG A 273 -12.51 -20.70 -11.29
N ALA A 274 -12.49 -19.39 -11.05
CA ALA A 274 -13.71 -18.61 -10.84
C ALA A 274 -14.51 -18.45 -12.13
N VAL A 275 -13.85 -18.16 -13.26
CA VAL A 275 -14.46 -18.06 -14.59
C VAL A 275 -15.19 -19.35 -14.95
N LYS A 276 -14.54 -20.51 -14.80
CA LYS A 276 -15.17 -21.83 -15.01
C LYS A 276 -16.42 -22.02 -14.16
N TRP A 277 -16.39 -21.60 -12.90
CA TRP A 277 -17.56 -21.69 -12.02
C TRP A 277 -18.69 -20.73 -12.44
N ILE A 278 -18.37 -19.51 -12.84
CA ILE A 278 -19.35 -18.53 -13.29
C ILE A 278 -20.09 -19.03 -14.53
N LEU A 279 -19.35 -19.59 -15.49
CA LEU A 279 -19.89 -20.08 -16.76
C LEU A 279 -20.56 -21.45 -16.65
N GLY A 280 -20.25 -22.23 -15.61
CA GLY A 280 -20.71 -23.61 -15.47
C GLY A 280 -19.88 -24.62 -16.26
N GLU A 281 -18.67 -24.25 -16.71
CA GLU A 281 -17.77 -25.01 -17.58
C GLU A 281 -16.60 -25.60 -16.76
N GLN A 282 -16.89 -26.31 -15.66
CA GLN A 282 -15.87 -26.71 -14.67
C GLN A 282 -14.84 -27.71 -15.22
N ASP A 283 -15.27 -28.57 -16.13
CA ASP A 283 -14.42 -29.64 -16.72
C ASP A 283 -13.72 -29.20 -18.01
N HIS A 284 -14.02 -28.00 -18.50
CA HIS A 284 -13.43 -27.50 -19.75
C HIS A 284 -12.01 -26.98 -19.52
N HIS A 285 -11.06 -27.35 -20.41
CA HIS A 285 -9.71 -26.80 -20.42
C HIS A 285 -9.61 -25.73 -21.50
N TYR A 286 -9.48 -24.48 -21.08
CA TYR A 286 -9.29 -23.36 -22.00
C TYR A 286 -7.83 -23.24 -22.43
N ASN A 287 -7.62 -23.05 -23.75
CA ASN A 287 -6.40 -22.43 -24.23
C ASN A 287 -6.43 -20.91 -23.90
N ASP A 288 -5.33 -20.19 -24.13
CA ASP A 288 -5.24 -18.78 -23.74
C ASP A 288 -6.20 -17.88 -24.52
N LEU A 289 -6.42 -18.13 -25.82
CA LEU A 289 -7.38 -17.38 -26.64
C LEU A 289 -8.82 -17.59 -26.17
N GLU A 290 -9.20 -18.82 -25.90
CA GLU A 290 -10.52 -19.14 -25.34
C GLU A 290 -10.72 -18.49 -23.98
N TYR A 291 -9.70 -18.49 -23.12
CA TYR A 291 -9.74 -17.85 -21.84
C TYR A 291 -9.94 -16.34 -21.94
N LEU A 292 -9.20 -15.67 -22.82
CA LEU A 292 -9.37 -14.22 -23.07
C LEU A 292 -10.77 -13.90 -23.61
N ALA A 293 -11.32 -14.72 -24.50
CA ALA A 293 -12.68 -14.56 -24.99
C ALA A 293 -13.72 -14.68 -23.84
N ARG A 294 -13.55 -15.64 -22.91
CA ARG A 294 -14.41 -15.79 -21.72
C ARG A 294 -14.28 -14.62 -20.75
N LEU A 295 -13.08 -14.10 -20.55
CA LEU A 295 -12.88 -12.91 -19.72
C LEU A 295 -13.60 -11.70 -20.32
N ARG A 296 -13.53 -11.52 -21.64
CA ARG A 296 -14.21 -10.43 -22.34
C ARG A 296 -15.73 -10.53 -22.22
N ASP A 297 -16.28 -11.74 -22.41
CA ASP A 297 -17.73 -12.01 -22.22
C ASP A 297 -18.20 -11.67 -20.79
N LEU A 298 -17.38 -11.93 -19.81
CA LEU A 298 -17.63 -11.62 -18.41
C LEU A 298 -17.24 -10.18 -17.99
N ASP A 299 -16.73 -9.36 -18.90
CA ASP A 299 -16.17 -8.03 -18.60
C ASP A 299 -15.14 -8.10 -17.43
N LEU A 300 -14.22 -9.05 -17.51
CA LEU A 300 -13.12 -9.27 -16.58
C LEU A 300 -11.79 -9.13 -17.32
N MET A 301 -10.88 -8.33 -16.80
CA MET A 301 -9.51 -8.29 -17.29
C MET A 301 -8.68 -9.42 -16.66
N PRO A 302 -7.67 -10.00 -17.36
CA PRO A 302 -6.62 -10.76 -16.70
C PRO A 302 -6.03 -9.99 -15.53
N MET A 303 -5.63 -10.69 -14.47
CA MET A 303 -5.23 -10.03 -13.22
C MET A 303 -4.01 -9.11 -13.40
N GLU A 304 -3.05 -9.49 -14.23
CA GLU A 304 -1.88 -8.66 -14.53
C GLU A 304 -2.29 -7.31 -15.15
N TYR A 305 -3.19 -7.32 -16.14
CA TYR A 305 -3.70 -6.10 -16.76
C TYR A 305 -4.60 -5.30 -15.82
N LYS A 306 -5.35 -5.99 -14.95
CA LYS A 306 -6.14 -5.32 -13.92
C LYS A 306 -5.23 -4.57 -12.94
N PHE A 307 -4.11 -5.15 -12.54
CA PHE A 307 -3.12 -4.47 -11.70
C PHE A 307 -2.50 -3.27 -12.43
N LYS A 308 -2.10 -3.45 -13.69
CA LYS A 308 -1.58 -2.36 -14.53
C LYS A 308 -2.60 -1.23 -14.67
N TYR A 309 -3.86 -1.56 -14.90
CA TYR A 309 -4.96 -0.60 -14.95
C TYR A 309 -5.11 0.18 -13.63
N THR A 310 -5.09 -0.52 -12.48
CA THR A 310 -5.22 0.11 -11.17
C THR A 310 -4.04 1.05 -10.86
N ASP A 311 -2.82 0.62 -11.18
CA ASP A 311 -1.62 1.45 -11.06
C ASP A 311 -1.75 2.75 -11.87
N LEU A 312 -2.14 2.65 -13.15
CA LEU A 312 -2.23 3.79 -14.05
C LEU A 312 -3.37 4.76 -13.67
N ILE A 313 -4.50 4.26 -13.15
CA ILE A 313 -5.56 5.12 -12.60
C ILE A 313 -5.06 5.93 -11.40
N MET A 314 -4.40 5.26 -10.45
CA MET A 314 -3.84 5.95 -9.27
C MET A 314 -2.76 6.96 -9.69
N PHE A 315 -1.91 6.59 -10.63
CA PHE A 315 -0.87 7.47 -11.15
C PHE A 315 -1.45 8.71 -11.85
N HIS A 316 -2.51 8.54 -12.65
CA HIS A 316 -3.24 9.64 -13.28
C HIS A 316 -3.80 10.62 -12.23
N HIS A 317 -4.34 10.11 -11.10
CA HIS A 317 -4.80 10.96 -10.01
C HIS A 317 -3.66 11.72 -9.35
N ILE A 318 -2.51 11.08 -9.14
CA ILE A 318 -1.31 11.70 -8.56
C ILE A 318 -0.76 12.76 -9.52
N TYR A 319 -0.62 12.41 -10.80
CA TYR A 319 -0.08 13.29 -11.84
C TYR A 319 -0.91 14.57 -12.02
N ASN A 320 -2.23 14.48 -11.94
CA ASN A 320 -3.17 15.59 -12.03
C ASN A 320 -3.49 16.26 -10.69
N ASP A 321 -2.67 16.05 -9.67
CA ASP A 321 -2.81 16.65 -8.32
C ASP A 321 -4.17 16.39 -7.64
N ARG A 322 -4.80 15.25 -7.95
CA ARG A 322 -6.09 14.80 -7.39
C ARG A 322 -5.95 13.80 -6.26
N SER A 323 -4.72 13.60 -5.77
CA SER A 323 -4.37 12.70 -4.68
C SER A 323 -3.62 13.45 -3.60
N VAL A 324 -3.75 13.01 -2.35
CA VAL A 324 -2.92 13.46 -1.24
C VAL A 324 -1.46 13.01 -1.44
N VAL A 325 -1.28 11.82 -2.04
CA VAL A 325 0.04 11.32 -2.44
C VAL A 325 0.58 12.16 -3.58
N LYS A 326 1.83 12.61 -3.46
CA LYS A 326 2.52 13.42 -4.47
C LYS A 326 3.51 12.59 -5.27
N LEU A 327 3.88 13.10 -6.46
CA LEU A 327 4.99 12.53 -7.20
C LEU A 327 6.26 12.62 -6.37
N PRO A 328 7.07 11.55 -6.30
CA PRO A 328 8.32 11.60 -5.56
C PRO A 328 9.33 12.51 -6.29
N TYR A 329 10.25 13.09 -5.52
CA TYR A 329 11.26 14.06 -6.00
C TYR A 329 12.13 13.53 -7.15
N TYR A 330 12.31 12.23 -7.24
CA TYR A 330 13.14 11.61 -8.27
C TYR A 330 12.42 11.42 -9.62
N LEU A 331 11.10 11.65 -9.70
CA LEU A 331 10.35 11.66 -10.96
C LEU A 331 10.11 13.07 -11.43
N THR A 332 10.71 13.42 -12.56
CA THR A 332 10.62 14.78 -13.14
C THR A 332 10.16 14.73 -14.60
N ALA A 333 9.51 15.80 -15.06
CA ALA A 333 9.11 15.91 -16.45
C ALA A 333 10.34 15.89 -17.39
N VAL A 334 10.20 15.27 -18.54
CA VAL A 334 11.26 15.23 -19.56
C VAL A 334 11.41 16.61 -20.20
N THR A 335 12.57 17.23 -20.03
CA THR A 335 12.89 18.53 -20.61
C THR A 335 13.48 18.40 -22.03
N ASN A 336 13.49 19.50 -22.78
CA ASN A 336 14.12 19.53 -24.13
C ASN A 336 15.61 19.17 -24.09
N ASN A 337 16.33 19.50 -23.00
CA ASN A 337 17.74 19.16 -22.84
C ASN A 337 17.94 17.64 -22.64
N ASP A 338 17.02 16.97 -21.95
CA ASP A 338 17.05 15.51 -21.78
C ASP A 338 16.83 14.79 -23.10
N ARG A 339 15.99 15.35 -23.99
CA ARG A 339 15.73 14.81 -25.34
C ARG A 339 16.99 14.79 -26.20
N SER A 340 17.84 15.80 -26.09
CA SER A 340 19.11 15.87 -26.86
C SER A 340 20.12 14.82 -26.36
N ARG A 341 20.22 14.62 -25.04
CA ARG A 341 21.10 13.61 -24.44
C ARG A 341 20.66 12.19 -24.77
N LEU A 342 19.36 11.89 -24.69
CA LEU A 342 18.82 10.59 -25.09
C LEU A 342 19.08 10.26 -26.55
N ARG A 343 18.97 11.25 -27.46
CA ARG A 343 19.30 11.08 -28.87
C ARG A 343 20.80 10.80 -29.09
N SER A 344 21.70 11.37 -28.31
CA SER A 344 23.15 11.12 -28.39
C SER A 344 23.52 9.71 -27.88
N THR A 345 22.82 9.22 -26.84
CA THR A 345 23.04 7.88 -26.29
C THR A 345 22.56 6.77 -27.24
N ILE A 346 21.46 7.01 -27.98
CA ILE A 346 20.91 6.08 -28.99
C ILE A 346 21.79 6.02 -30.27
N ARG A 347 22.69 6.99 -30.47
CA ARG A 347 23.59 7.04 -31.67
C ARG A 347 24.83 6.13 -31.53
N GLN A 348 25.13 5.57 -30.37
CA GLN A 348 26.17 4.55 -30.25
C GLN A 348 25.65 3.22 -30.82
N PRO A 349 26.36 2.57 -31.76
CA PRO A 349 25.92 1.29 -32.32
C PRO A 349 26.06 0.19 -31.27
N LEU A 350 24.94 -0.18 -30.68
CA LEU A 350 24.85 -1.37 -29.83
C LEU A 350 25.03 -2.62 -30.71
N ARG A 351 25.93 -3.50 -30.35
CA ARG A 351 26.16 -4.77 -31.07
C ARG A 351 24.93 -5.66 -30.91
N PHE A 352 24.41 -6.17 -32.01
CA PHE A 352 23.18 -6.91 -32.16
C PHE A 352 23.09 -8.21 -31.34
N SER A 353 24.21 -8.74 -30.82
CA SER A 353 24.26 -10.03 -30.14
C SER A 353 23.79 -10.06 -28.69
N GLU A 354 23.47 -8.91 -28.08
CA GLU A 354 23.06 -8.85 -26.66
C GLU A 354 21.55 -8.69 -26.45
N PHE A 355 20.76 -8.58 -27.53
CA PHE A 355 19.35 -8.23 -27.46
C PHE A 355 18.36 -9.40 -27.56
N GLU A 356 18.78 -10.58 -28.03
CA GLU A 356 17.86 -11.71 -28.23
C GLU A 356 17.45 -12.45 -26.96
N SER A 357 18.09 -12.19 -25.82
CA SER A 357 17.82 -12.93 -24.57
C SER A 357 16.95 -12.20 -23.55
N SER A 358 16.55 -10.93 -23.78
CA SER A 358 15.93 -10.09 -22.75
C SER A 358 14.48 -9.65 -22.99
N GLY A 359 13.83 -10.05 -24.09
CA GLY A 359 12.42 -9.72 -24.34
C GLY A 359 12.12 -8.21 -24.44
N ILE A 360 13.08 -7.41 -24.92
CA ILE A 360 12.95 -5.95 -25.05
C ILE A 360 12.25 -5.61 -26.39
N PRO A 361 11.29 -4.68 -26.41
CA PRO A 361 10.56 -4.29 -27.61
C PRO A 361 11.46 -3.84 -28.74
N ASN A 362 11.07 -4.15 -29.97
CA ASN A 362 11.75 -3.85 -31.23
C ASN A 362 12.21 -2.39 -31.32
N LEU A 363 13.46 -2.15 -31.75
CA LEU A 363 14.09 -0.82 -31.90
C LEU A 363 13.28 0.16 -32.79
N ASN A 364 12.41 -0.34 -33.67
CA ASN A 364 11.53 0.50 -34.48
C ASN A 364 10.38 1.11 -33.68
N GLN A 365 9.92 0.47 -32.59
CA GLN A 365 8.93 1.06 -31.67
C GLN A 365 9.56 2.18 -30.82
N LEU A 366 10.84 2.03 -30.42
CA LEU A 366 11.60 3.09 -29.73
C LEU A 366 11.88 4.31 -30.62
N ARG A 367 11.94 4.15 -31.94
CA ARG A 367 12.14 5.26 -32.90
C ARG A 367 10.90 6.14 -33.08
N ASN A 368 9.71 5.59 -32.89
CA ASN A 368 8.43 6.30 -33.06
C ASN A 368 7.86 6.89 -31.78
N ASN A 369 8.32 6.45 -30.60
CA ASN A 369 7.93 7.06 -29.33
C ASN A 369 8.63 8.39 -29.14
N ARG A 370 8.01 9.46 -29.62
CA ARG A 370 8.35 10.82 -29.24
C ARG A 370 8.02 10.93 -27.74
N PHE A 371 9.06 11.00 -26.90
CA PHE A 371 8.86 11.46 -25.52
C PHE A 371 8.12 12.80 -25.59
N ASP A 372 6.87 12.80 -25.23
CA ASP A 372 6.07 14.01 -25.15
C ASP A 372 6.36 14.77 -23.85
N GLN A 373 5.82 15.97 -23.70
CA GLN A 373 6.01 16.80 -22.51
C GLN A 373 5.38 16.18 -21.25
N LEU A 374 4.50 15.18 -21.41
CA LEU A 374 3.81 14.46 -20.34
C LEU A 374 4.57 13.21 -19.87
N SER A 375 5.70 12.91 -20.49
CA SER A 375 6.58 11.81 -20.07
C SER A 375 7.42 12.19 -18.86
N LEU A 376 7.74 11.22 -18.03
CA LEU A 376 8.51 11.37 -16.80
C LEU A 376 9.85 10.63 -16.90
N ARG A 377 10.83 11.15 -16.18
CA ARG A 377 12.15 10.53 -16.02
C ARG A 377 12.45 10.32 -14.54
N SER A 378 13.01 9.16 -14.20
CA SER A 378 13.58 8.92 -12.88
C SER A 378 15.02 9.43 -12.83
N SER A 379 15.36 10.23 -11.82
CA SER A 379 16.73 10.63 -11.51
C SER A 379 17.48 9.56 -10.70
N VAL A 380 16.79 8.56 -10.16
CA VAL A 380 17.35 7.45 -9.40
C VAL A 380 17.45 6.22 -10.29
N GLU A 381 18.66 5.65 -10.38
CA GLU A 381 18.89 4.39 -11.08
C GLU A 381 18.34 3.22 -10.25
N ALA A 382 17.58 2.34 -10.87
CA ALA A 382 17.02 1.17 -10.19
C ALA A 382 18.03 0.03 -10.13
N LYS A 383 18.71 -0.11 -9.00
CA LYS A 383 19.70 -1.17 -8.71
C LYS A 383 19.05 -2.41 -8.12
N SER A 384 18.05 -2.23 -7.25
CA SER A 384 17.35 -3.33 -6.57
C SER A 384 16.09 -3.78 -7.31
N ARG A 385 15.74 -5.08 -7.15
CA ARG A 385 14.49 -5.64 -7.68
C ARG A 385 13.26 -5.00 -7.01
N SER A 386 13.35 -4.78 -5.69
CA SER A 386 12.27 -4.16 -4.91
C SER A 386 11.95 -2.77 -5.42
N PHE A 387 12.98 -1.94 -5.72
CA PHE A 387 12.77 -0.60 -6.27
C PHE A 387 12.22 -0.63 -7.70
N LYS A 388 12.71 -1.52 -8.57
CA LYS A 388 12.13 -1.73 -9.92
C LYS A 388 10.65 -2.11 -9.86
N GLY A 389 10.27 -2.90 -8.86
CA GLY A 389 8.90 -3.30 -8.59
C GLY A 389 8.07 -2.28 -7.80
N SER A 390 8.65 -1.18 -7.29
CA SER A 390 7.91 -0.17 -6.55
C SER A 390 6.86 0.52 -7.41
N PHE A 391 5.79 1.02 -6.77
CA PHE A 391 4.67 1.63 -7.48
C PHE A 391 5.12 2.74 -8.42
N PHE A 392 5.86 3.71 -7.95
CA PHE A 392 6.24 4.85 -8.76
C PHE A 392 7.18 4.46 -9.91
N TYR A 393 8.19 3.62 -9.65
CA TYR A 393 9.16 3.26 -10.67
C TYR A 393 8.55 2.44 -11.80
N ARG A 394 7.80 1.38 -11.50
CA ARG A 394 7.14 0.56 -12.54
C ARG A 394 6.03 1.31 -13.28
N THR A 395 5.32 2.22 -12.57
CA THR A 395 4.17 2.89 -13.15
C THR A 395 4.56 4.06 -14.05
N HIS A 396 5.64 4.80 -13.73
CA HIS A 396 6.11 5.86 -14.65
C HIS A 396 6.55 5.27 -15.99
N THR A 397 7.15 4.08 -16.00
CA THR A 397 7.50 3.37 -17.24
C THR A 397 6.23 3.05 -18.04
N ASN A 398 5.24 2.41 -17.41
CA ASN A 398 3.97 2.12 -18.06
C ASN A 398 3.21 3.39 -18.52
N TRP A 399 3.33 4.49 -17.77
CA TRP A 399 2.77 5.78 -18.13
C TRP A 399 3.44 6.36 -19.39
N ASN A 400 4.74 6.28 -19.47
CA ASN A 400 5.49 6.76 -20.64
C ASN A 400 5.10 6.00 -21.92
N ASP A 401 4.75 4.72 -21.81
CA ASP A 401 4.31 3.87 -22.92
C ASP A 401 2.88 4.18 -23.41
N LEU A 402 2.09 4.94 -22.63
CA LEU A 402 0.74 5.31 -23.05
C LEU A 402 0.75 6.28 -24.25
N PRO A 403 -0.24 6.19 -25.15
CA PRO A 403 -0.49 7.19 -26.19
C PRO A 403 -0.66 8.59 -25.59
N THR A 404 -0.15 9.62 -26.26
CA THR A 404 -0.26 11.02 -25.82
C THR A 404 -1.70 11.43 -25.56
N ALA A 405 -2.63 11.03 -26.43
CA ALA A 405 -4.05 11.33 -26.28
C ALA A 405 -4.69 10.77 -24.98
N LEU A 406 -4.10 9.70 -24.43
CA LEU A 406 -4.51 9.19 -23.11
C LEU A 406 -3.91 10.03 -21.98
N LYS A 407 -2.65 10.42 -22.08
CA LYS A 407 -1.98 11.25 -21.06
C LYS A 407 -2.58 12.67 -20.95
N GLU A 408 -3.11 13.21 -22.05
CA GLU A 408 -3.77 14.51 -22.13
C GLU A 408 -5.19 14.50 -21.56
N GLU A 409 -5.78 13.30 -21.34
CA GLU A 409 -7.13 13.20 -20.80
C GLU A 409 -7.15 13.56 -19.31
N ASN A 410 -7.73 14.70 -18.99
CA ASN A 410 -7.82 15.19 -17.61
C ASN A 410 -9.02 14.61 -16.85
N ASP A 411 -10.10 14.24 -17.53
CA ASP A 411 -11.24 13.65 -16.84
C ASP A 411 -10.96 12.20 -16.42
N SER A 412 -11.09 11.92 -15.12
CA SER A 412 -10.73 10.61 -14.56
C SER A 412 -11.64 9.48 -15.05
N VAL A 413 -12.91 9.79 -15.35
CA VAL A 413 -13.87 8.78 -15.84
C VAL A 413 -13.56 8.48 -17.29
N ALA A 414 -13.37 9.52 -18.12
CA ALA A 414 -13.01 9.37 -19.52
C ALA A 414 -11.66 8.66 -19.66
N PHE A 415 -10.65 9.02 -18.87
CA PHE A 415 -9.37 8.34 -18.82
C PHE A 415 -9.52 6.85 -18.49
N SER A 416 -10.29 6.53 -17.47
CA SER A 416 -10.55 5.16 -17.04
C SER A 416 -11.15 4.30 -18.17
N VAL A 417 -12.14 4.83 -18.89
CA VAL A 417 -12.79 4.12 -20.00
C VAL A 417 -11.84 3.93 -21.19
N LYS A 418 -11.12 5.00 -21.57
CA LYS A 418 -10.13 4.95 -22.67
C LYS A 418 -8.96 4.02 -22.35
N LEU A 419 -8.45 4.06 -21.12
CA LEU A 419 -7.39 3.19 -20.64
C LEU A 419 -7.82 1.72 -20.68
N LYS A 420 -9.03 1.41 -20.20
CA LYS A 420 -9.56 0.05 -20.23
C LYS A 420 -9.60 -0.49 -21.66
N ARG A 421 -10.05 0.31 -22.63
CA ARG A 421 -10.08 -0.05 -24.05
C ARG A 421 -8.67 -0.29 -24.57
N HIS A 422 -7.76 0.64 -24.36
CA HIS A 422 -6.36 0.53 -24.80
C HIS A 422 -5.68 -0.73 -24.26
N LEU A 423 -5.87 -1.06 -22.98
CA LEU A 423 -5.31 -2.29 -22.40
C LEU A 423 -5.93 -3.56 -22.99
N TRP A 424 -7.20 -3.53 -23.40
CA TRP A 424 -7.82 -4.65 -24.12
C TRP A 424 -7.26 -4.79 -25.52
N ASP A 425 -7.03 -3.70 -26.24
CA ASP A 425 -6.48 -3.71 -27.59
C ASP A 425 -5.05 -4.30 -27.58
N LEU A 426 -4.22 -3.91 -26.61
CA LEU A 426 -2.87 -4.49 -26.41
C LEU A 426 -2.85 -5.99 -26.09
N MET A 427 -3.94 -6.55 -25.54
CA MET A 427 -4.02 -8.00 -25.27
C MET A 427 -4.39 -8.81 -26.50
N ILE A 428 -5.11 -8.21 -27.44
CA ILE A 428 -5.62 -8.88 -28.63
C ILE A 428 -4.63 -8.77 -29.79
N ASP A 429 -3.98 -7.61 -29.89
CA ASP A 429 -3.01 -7.28 -30.91
C ASP A 429 -1.79 -6.61 -30.22
N PRO A 430 -0.84 -7.43 -29.78
CA PRO A 430 0.33 -6.92 -29.04
C PRO A 430 1.37 -6.23 -29.91
N ASP A 431 1.18 -6.14 -31.27
CA ASP A 431 2.13 -5.54 -32.24
C ASP A 431 1.90 -4.04 -32.46
#